data_5e342058bf69d6a59b5e0c6a732c84fc
#
_entry.id   5e342058bf69d6a59b5e0c6a732c84fc
#
_cell.length_a   1.000
_cell.length_b   1.000
_cell.length_c   1.000
_cell.angle_alpha   90.00
_cell.angle_beta   90.00
_cell.angle_gamma   90.00
#
_symmetry.space_group_name_H-M   'P 1'
#
loop_
_entity.id
_entity.type
_entity.pdbx_description
1 polymer ?
#
loop_
_entity_poly.entity_id
_entity_poly.type
_entity_poly.pdbx_seq_one_letter_code
_entity_poly.pdbx_strand_id
1 'polypeptide(L)'
;MIKALFIRGMLYYDGVSAVEYEWIKALKGRVSYDYALLDPDKSVPEKEAAVKELGCQIYPLRYESSSSLASHRNRERVLRDFFAQRHYDVVHIDTDLLSRYDVAKVARKAGVKKVIIHSHNAMRDLHGIQKIPLVAKLERHLIGKYATDLAACSKEAAKWLFSSKDQSKVRIIHNGIDRAQYTFSKELRQNLRASLGISNDTLVLGNIGRLAEQKNQLFLLDIFKEVTKLTKAKLILIGGGSKEAEIRCKIAKEELTDQVILVKATNQVPDYLFAMDVFVMPSLYEGLPMTLLEAQTSGLPCVISDVISAEMDFPSLIKRVKLTTSPAEWAKVVNDTANKSTFDRKQEAQVLTKIGYDNQESAEQVYQMYVGESK
;
A
#
# COMPACT_ATOMS: atom_id res chain seq x y z
N MET A 1 -15.13 -24.53 -6.64
CA MET A 1 -14.54 -23.35 -5.93
C MET A 1 -13.04 -23.52 -6.01
N ILE A 2 -12.31 -22.50 -6.49
CA ILE A 2 -10.85 -22.51 -6.60
C ILE A 2 -10.25 -22.41 -5.20
N LYS A 3 -9.22 -23.21 -4.91
CA LYS A 3 -8.47 -23.13 -3.66
C LYS A 3 -7.16 -22.38 -3.90
N ALA A 4 -7.06 -21.15 -3.40
CA ALA A 4 -5.92 -20.27 -3.58
C ALA A 4 -5.13 -20.10 -2.27
N LEU A 5 -3.82 -19.99 -2.37
CA LEU A 5 -2.91 -19.70 -1.26
C LEU A 5 -2.18 -18.39 -1.53
N PHE A 6 -2.35 -17.41 -0.67
CA PHE A 6 -1.46 -16.26 -0.61
C PHE A 6 -0.17 -16.62 0.14
N ILE A 7 0.98 -16.34 -0.46
CA ILE A 7 2.28 -16.47 0.21
C ILE A 7 2.94 -15.11 0.28
N ARG A 8 3.15 -14.62 1.50
CA ARG A 8 3.77 -13.32 1.76
C ARG A 8 4.61 -13.33 3.05
N GLY A 9 5.29 -12.22 3.36
CA GLY A 9 6.05 -12.09 4.58
C GLY A 9 5.17 -12.13 5.83
N MET A 10 4.27 -11.18 5.94
CA MET A 10 3.44 -10.93 7.12
C MET A 10 2.12 -10.25 6.71
N LEU A 11 1.13 -10.24 7.60
CA LEU A 11 -0.09 -9.42 7.50
C LEU A 11 0.11 -8.14 8.33
N TYR A 12 -0.01 -7.00 7.69
CA TYR A 12 0.27 -5.71 8.32
C TYR A 12 -0.72 -4.62 7.86
N TYR A 13 -0.65 -3.43 8.46
CA TYR A 13 -1.37 -2.24 7.99
C TYR A 13 -0.66 -1.68 6.75
N ASP A 14 -0.78 -2.36 5.63
CA ASP A 14 -0.20 -1.99 4.34
C ASP A 14 -1.23 -2.11 3.20
N GLY A 15 -0.93 -1.49 2.07
CA GLY A 15 -1.82 -1.47 0.91
C GLY A 15 -2.07 -2.86 0.33
N VAL A 16 -1.10 -3.78 0.43
CA VAL A 16 -1.25 -5.16 -0.09
C VAL A 16 -2.26 -5.93 0.75
N SER A 17 -2.14 -5.88 2.10
CA SER A 17 -3.11 -6.53 2.99
C SER A 17 -4.54 -5.99 2.79
N ALA A 18 -4.68 -4.68 2.51
CA ALA A 18 -5.98 -4.08 2.24
C ALA A 18 -6.58 -4.60 0.93
N VAL A 19 -5.79 -4.67 -0.13
CA VAL A 19 -6.23 -5.15 -1.45
C VAL A 19 -6.59 -6.64 -1.42
N GLU A 20 -5.75 -7.48 -0.82
CA GLU A 20 -6.04 -8.92 -0.66
C GLU A 20 -7.35 -9.14 0.12
N TYR A 21 -7.57 -8.38 1.19
CA TYR A 21 -8.79 -8.43 1.99
C TYR A 21 -10.04 -8.15 1.13
N GLU A 22 -9.97 -7.12 0.27
CA GLU A 22 -11.07 -6.78 -0.63
C GLU A 22 -11.27 -7.84 -1.72
N TRP A 23 -10.21 -8.46 -2.26
CA TRP A 23 -10.34 -9.58 -3.20
C TRP A 23 -11.01 -10.80 -2.57
N ILE A 24 -10.66 -11.14 -1.31
CA ILE A 24 -11.29 -12.25 -0.59
C ILE A 24 -12.80 -12.00 -0.43
N LYS A 25 -13.19 -10.78 -0.07
CA LYS A 25 -14.61 -10.40 0.05
C LYS A 25 -15.35 -10.50 -1.29
N ALA A 26 -14.79 -9.89 -2.32
CA ALA A 26 -15.39 -9.82 -3.65
C ALA A 26 -15.53 -11.19 -4.33
N LEU A 27 -14.61 -12.11 -4.07
CA LEU A 27 -14.58 -13.44 -4.69
C LEU A 27 -15.14 -14.54 -3.77
N LYS A 28 -15.80 -14.17 -2.67
CA LYS A 28 -16.44 -15.12 -1.76
C LYS A 28 -17.42 -16.04 -2.50
N GLY A 29 -17.29 -17.34 -2.27
CA GLY A 29 -18.09 -18.38 -2.96
C GLY A 29 -17.50 -18.83 -4.32
N ARG A 30 -16.59 -18.08 -4.93
CA ARG A 30 -15.88 -18.46 -6.15
C ARG A 30 -14.47 -18.99 -5.84
N VAL A 31 -13.78 -18.37 -4.87
CA VAL A 31 -12.44 -18.73 -4.42
C VAL A 31 -12.41 -18.88 -2.92
N SER A 32 -11.74 -19.89 -2.41
CA SER A 32 -11.36 -20.00 -1.00
C SER A 32 -9.89 -19.65 -0.85
N TYR A 33 -9.57 -18.83 0.14
CA TYR A 33 -8.21 -18.32 0.35
C TYR A 33 -7.65 -18.82 1.67
N ASP A 34 -6.36 -19.17 1.64
CA ASP A 34 -5.54 -19.39 2.83
C ASP A 34 -4.26 -18.52 2.74
N TYR A 35 -3.58 -18.36 3.86
CA TYR A 35 -2.31 -17.63 3.94
C TYR A 35 -1.17 -18.53 4.42
N ALA A 36 0.00 -18.41 3.79
CA ALA A 36 1.27 -18.91 4.30
C ALA A 36 2.22 -17.72 4.55
N LEU A 37 2.57 -17.48 5.81
CA LEU A 37 3.36 -16.33 6.25
C LEU A 37 4.81 -16.75 6.48
N LEU A 38 5.75 -16.07 5.83
CA LEU A 38 7.18 -16.37 5.87
C LEU A 38 7.91 -15.64 7.02
N ASP A 39 7.31 -14.56 7.54
CA ASP A 39 7.78 -13.78 8.70
C ASP A 39 6.60 -13.58 9.69
N PRO A 40 5.97 -14.68 10.20
CA PRO A 40 4.71 -14.61 10.94
C PRO A 40 4.79 -13.75 12.21
N ASP A 41 5.95 -13.72 12.85
CA ASP A 41 6.14 -12.99 14.12
C ASP A 41 6.09 -11.46 13.96
N LYS A 42 6.07 -10.97 12.72
CA LYS A 42 5.89 -9.55 12.37
C LYS A 42 4.44 -9.20 12.00
N SER A 43 3.56 -10.18 11.97
CA SER A 43 2.15 -9.97 11.64
C SER A 43 1.41 -9.26 12.77
N VAL A 44 0.41 -8.48 12.39
CA VAL A 44 -0.46 -7.77 13.32
C VAL A 44 -1.68 -8.65 13.64
N PRO A 45 -1.94 -8.95 14.94
CA PRO A 45 -3.03 -9.84 15.33
C PRO A 45 -4.41 -9.45 14.80
N GLU A 46 -4.71 -8.16 14.73
CA GLU A 46 -5.98 -7.65 14.22
C GLU A 46 -6.16 -7.93 12.72
N LYS A 47 -5.07 -7.92 11.95
CA LYS A 47 -5.11 -8.28 10.52
C LYS A 47 -5.26 -9.77 10.30
N GLU A 48 -4.64 -10.60 11.16
CA GLU A 48 -4.86 -12.03 11.15
C GLU A 48 -6.32 -12.39 11.53
N ALA A 49 -6.88 -11.73 12.56
CA ALA A 49 -8.25 -11.92 12.95
C ALA A 49 -9.23 -11.57 11.81
N ALA A 50 -9.02 -10.43 11.15
CA ALA A 50 -9.88 -9.99 10.05
C ALA A 50 -9.94 -10.99 8.88
N VAL A 51 -8.81 -11.59 8.46
CA VAL A 51 -8.83 -12.57 7.38
C VAL A 51 -9.40 -13.93 7.85
N LYS A 52 -9.22 -14.31 9.12
CA LYS A 52 -9.83 -15.50 9.70
C LYS A 52 -11.37 -15.40 9.74
N GLU A 53 -11.92 -14.22 10.04
CA GLU A 53 -13.36 -13.93 9.98
C GLU A 53 -13.94 -14.11 8.56
N LEU A 54 -13.13 -13.93 7.54
CA LEU A 54 -13.50 -14.22 6.14
C LEU A 54 -13.37 -15.70 5.78
N GLY A 55 -12.93 -16.56 6.72
CA GLY A 55 -12.79 -18.01 6.54
C GLY A 55 -11.40 -18.49 6.13
N CYS A 56 -10.40 -17.60 6.08
CA CYS A 56 -9.04 -17.98 5.70
C CYS A 56 -8.32 -18.74 6.83
N GLN A 57 -7.57 -19.78 6.48
CA GLN A 57 -6.59 -20.39 7.38
C GLN A 57 -5.25 -19.67 7.24
N ILE A 58 -4.52 -19.54 8.35
CA ILE A 58 -3.18 -18.93 8.37
C ILE A 58 -2.16 -19.96 8.81
N TYR A 59 -1.13 -20.16 7.99
CA TYR A 59 -0.03 -21.09 8.25
C TYR A 59 1.27 -20.31 8.48
N PRO A 60 1.77 -20.25 9.73
CA PRO A 60 3.06 -19.62 10.03
C PRO A 60 4.20 -20.54 9.58
N LEU A 61 4.95 -20.14 8.55
CA LEU A 61 6.08 -20.90 8.03
C LEU A 61 7.38 -20.33 8.62
N ARG A 62 7.78 -20.86 9.79
CA ARG A 62 9.03 -20.46 10.44
C ARG A 62 10.22 -21.20 9.87
N TYR A 63 11.29 -20.49 9.55
CA TYR A 63 12.56 -21.04 9.12
C TYR A 63 13.72 -20.22 9.68
N GLU A 64 14.84 -20.88 9.94
CA GLU A 64 16.05 -20.21 10.42
C GLU A 64 16.68 -19.36 9.30
N SER A 65 17.01 -18.12 9.62
CA SER A 65 17.59 -17.12 8.71
C SER A 65 18.98 -16.72 9.19
N SER A 66 19.98 -17.57 8.95
CA SER A 66 21.37 -17.33 9.41
C SER A 66 22.30 -16.74 8.33
N SER A 67 22.09 -17.10 7.07
CA SER A 67 22.78 -16.54 5.90
C SER A 67 21.89 -16.58 4.69
N SER A 68 22.18 -15.82 3.64
CA SER A 68 21.35 -15.75 2.43
C SER A 68 21.09 -17.14 1.82
N LEU A 69 22.13 -17.95 1.63
CA LEU A 69 22.01 -19.31 1.06
C LEU A 69 21.34 -20.31 2.01
N ALA A 70 21.64 -20.26 3.32
CA ALA A 70 21.00 -21.12 4.31
C ALA A 70 19.51 -20.78 4.44
N SER A 71 19.15 -19.50 4.45
CA SER A 71 17.77 -19.04 4.46
C SER A 71 16.97 -19.55 3.26
N HIS A 72 17.54 -19.51 2.05
CA HIS A 72 16.92 -20.09 0.85
C HIS A 72 16.64 -21.59 1.01
N ARG A 73 17.66 -22.36 1.46
CA ARG A 73 17.52 -23.82 1.63
C ARG A 73 16.50 -24.19 2.71
N ASN A 74 16.51 -23.48 3.83
CA ASN A 74 15.59 -23.71 4.94
C ASN A 74 14.16 -23.37 4.52
N ARG A 75 13.94 -22.25 3.82
CA ARG A 75 12.65 -21.87 3.28
C ARG A 75 12.12 -22.88 2.26
N GLU A 76 12.97 -23.33 1.30
CA GLU A 76 12.59 -24.37 0.33
C GLU A 76 12.19 -25.68 1.01
N ARG A 77 12.87 -26.07 2.11
CA ARG A 77 12.51 -27.26 2.90
C ARG A 77 11.14 -27.12 3.53
N VAL A 78 10.91 -26.03 4.29
CA VAL A 78 9.63 -25.78 4.97
C VAL A 78 8.47 -25.70 3.98
N LEU A 79 8.67 -25.07 2.84
CA LEU A 79 7.67 -25.00 1.77
C LEU A 79 7.39 -26.38 1.14
N ARG A 80 8.38 -27.22 0.94
CA ARG A 80 8.17 -28.58 0.44
C ARG A 80 7.34 -29.41 1.41
N ASP A 81 7.67 -29.37 2.69
CA ASP A 81 6.94 -30.09 3.75
C ASP A 81 5.50 -29.60 3.84
N PHE A 82 5.28 -28.27 3.70
CA PHE A 82 3.95 -27.67 3.65
C PHE A 82 3.12 -28.16 2.46
N PHE A 83 3.68 -28.15 1.25
CA PHE A 83 2.98 -28.58 0.03
C PHE A 83 2.82 -30.13 -0.05
N ALA A 84 3.65 -30.91 0.64
CA ALA A 84 3.46 -32.36 0.74
C ALA A 84 2.15 -32.73 1.45
N GLN A 85 1.63 -31.86 2.31
CA GLN A 85 0.43 -32.11 3.10
C GLN A 85 -0.81 -31.34 2.60
N ARG A 86 -0.65 -30.42 1.64
CA ARG A 86 -1.72 -29.50 1.22
C ARG A 86 -1.69 -29.25 -0.28
N HIS A 87 -2.87 -29.26 -0.87
CA HIS A 87 -3.05 -29.02 -2.30
C HIS A 87 -3.80 -27.69 -2.52
N TYR A 88 -3.27 -26.91 -3.45
CA TYR A 88 -3.86 -25.65 -3.91
C TYR A 88 -3.90 -25.62 -5.44
N ASP A 89 -4.98 -25.05 -5.99
CA ASP A 89 -5.11 -24.83 -7.43
C ASP A 89 -4.22 -23.66 -7.87
N VAL A 90 -4.15 -22.64 -7.00
CA VAL A 90 -3.42 -21.39 -7.23
C VAL A 90 -2.51 -21.08 -6.05
N VAL A 91 -1.28 -20.65 -6.33
CA VAL A 91 -0.39 -19.98 -5.37
C VAL A 91 -0.16 -18.58 -5.88
N HIS A 92 -0.56 -17.58 -5.09
CA HIS A 92 -0.40 -16.15 -5.37
C HIS A 92 0.65 -15.58 -4.42
N ILE A 93 1.74 -15.07 -4.97
CA ILE A 93 2.91 -14.60 -4.24
C ILE A 93 2.97 -13.08 -4.39
N ASP A 94 2.54 -12.36 -3.36
CA ASP A 94 2.61 -10.91 -3.29
C ASP A 94 3.96 -10.49 -2.73
N THR A 95 4.78 -9.85 -3.58
CA THR A 95 6.17 -9.54 -3.23
C THR A 95 6.78 -8.44 -4.08
N ASP A 96 7.76 -7.75 -3.49
CA ASP A 96 8.71 -6.85 -4.15
C ASP A 96 10.16 -7.39 -4.12
N LEU A 97 10.35 -8.61 -3.57
CA LEU A 97 11.64 -9.26 -3.39
C LEU A 97 11.98 -10.21 -4.56
N LEU A 98 13.08 -9.94 -5.24
CA LEU A 98 13.57 -10.78 -6.35
C LEU A 98 13.82 -12.23 -5.93
N SER A 99 14.22 -12.46 -4.67
CA SER A 99 14.51 -13.81 -4.14
C SER A 99 13.29 -14.72 -4.03
N ARG A 100 12.08 -14.23 -4.20
CA ARG A 100 10.83 -15.03 -4.09
C ARG A 100 10.59 -15.98 -5.28
N TYR A 101 11.47 -15.98 -6.27
CA TYR A 101 11.50 -17.05 -7.29
C TYR A 101 11.61 -18.45 -6.68
N ASP A 102 12.25 -18.59 -5.51
CA ASP A 102 12.40 -19.87 -4.81
C ASP A 102 11.05 -20.41 -4.30
N VAL A 103 10.15 -19.54 -3.84
CA VAL A 103 8.78 -19.91 -3.47
C VAL A 103 8.02 -20.44 -4.69
N ALA A 104 8.07 -19.70 -5.80
CA ALA A 104 7.45 -20.12 -7.06
C ALA A 104 8.01 -21.45 -7.56
N LYS A 105 9.33 -21.64 -7.48
CA LYS A 105 10.01 -22.89 -7.84
C LYS A 105 9.50 -24.09 -7.04
N VAL A 106 9.32 -23.95 -5.73
CA VAL A 106 8.82 -25.03 -4.87
C VAL A 106 7.35 -25.32 -5.17
N ALA A 107 6.51 -24.31 -5.28
CA ALA A 107 5.10 -24.47 -5.64
C ALA A 107 4.92 -25.21 -6.97
N ARG A 108 5.69 -24.82 -8.01
CA ARG A 108 5.68 -25.51 -9.31
C ARG A 108 6.11 -26.97 -9.22
N LYS A 109 7.16 -27.27 -8.44
CA LYS A 109 7.63 -28.66 -8.22
C LYS A 109 6.63 -29.50 -7.43
N ALA A 110 5.82 -28.87 -6.58
CA ALA A 110 4.73 -29.52 -5.85
C ALA A 110 3.47 -29.77 -6.71
N GLY A 111 3.50 -29.41 -8.00
CA GLY A 111 2.40 -29.66 -8.93
C GLY A 111 1.32 -28.56 -8.96
N VAL A 112 1.54 -27.42 -8.32
CA VAL A 112 0.59 -26.30 -8.40
C VAL A 112 0.49 -25.82 -9.85
N LYS A 113 -0.73 -25.78 -10.38
CA LYS A 113 -1.00 -25.46 -11.79
C LYS A 113 -0.78 -23.98 -12.08
N LYS A 114 -1.25 -23.11 -11.22
CA LYS A 114 -1.16 -21.65 -11.33
C LYS A 114 -0.26 -21.08 -10.23
N VAL A 115 0.87 -20.51 -10.61
CA VAL A 115 1.80 -19.84 -9.70
C VAL A 115 2.01 -18.43 -10.19
N ILE A 116 1.46 -17.48 -9.45
CA ILE A 116 1.43 -16.06 -9.78
C ILE A 116 2.46 -15.34 -8.92
N ILE A 117 3.26 -14.48 -9.53
CA ILE A 117 4.06 -13.48 -8.80
C ILE A 117 3.49 -12.11 -9.11
N HIS A 118 3.08 -11.41 -8.06
CA HIS A 118 2.44 -10.10 -8.13
C HIS A 118 3.30 -9.05 -7.42
N SER A 119 3.71 -8.03 -8.17
CA SER A 119 4.51 -6.91 -7.70
C SER A 119 3.61 -5.76 -7.27
N HIS A 120 3.74 -5.33 -6.01
CA HIS A 120 2.94 -4.22 -5.46
C HIS A 120 3.75 -2.95 -5.17
N ASN A 121 5.07 -2.99 -5.37
CA ASN A 121 5.92 -1.84 -5.07
C ASN A 121 7.10 -1.75 -6.05
N ALA A 122 7.57 -0.53 -6.25
CA ALA A 122 8.83 -0.25 -6.94
C ALA A 122 9.87 0.18 -5.89
N MET A 123 10.78 -0.72 -5.52
CA MET A 123 11.88 -0.37 -4.62
C MET A 123 12.93 0.44 -5.40
N ARG A 124 13.59 1.40 -4.73
CA ARG A 124 14.69 2.14 -5.37
C ARG A 124 16.02 1.40 -5.31
N ASP A 125 16.23 0.63 -4.24
CA ASP A 125 17.53 0.04 -3.95
C ASP A 125 17.46 -1.47 -3.80
N LEU A 126 18.41 -2.15 -4.42
CA LEU A 126 18.68 -3.56 -4.21
C LEU A 126 19.45 -3.75 -2.89
N HIS A 127 19.14 -4.80 -2.17
CA HIS A 127 19.76 -5.12 -0.89
C HIS A 127 20.69 -6.34 -0.96
N GLY A 128 21.73 -6.35 -0.12
CA GLY A 128 22.63 -7.50 0.01
C GLY A 128 23.27 -7.93 -1.31
N ILE A 129 23.23 -9.23 -1.59
CA ILE A 129 23.80 -9.84 -2.80
C ILE A 129 23.12 -9.36 -4.11
N GLN A 130 21.91 -8.85 -4.03
CA GLN A 130 21.16 -8.31 -5.19
C GLN A 130 21.75 -7.00 -5.73
N LYS A 131 22.62 -6.33 -4.96
CA LYS A 131 23.42 -5.19 -5.45
C LYS A 131 24.35 -5.59 -6.60
N ILE A 132 24.65 -6.89 -6.75
CA ILE A 132 25.42 -7.41 -7.88
C ILE A 132 24.47 -7.51 -9.09
N PRO A 133 24.67 -6.74 -10.18
CA PRO A 133 23.72 -6.67 -11.30
C PRO A 133 23.42 -8.03 -11.95
N LEU A 134 24.44 -8.91 -11.99
CA LEU A 134 24.28 -10.25 -12.54
C LEU A 134 23.35 -11.13 -11.71
N VAL A 135 23.41 -11.00 -10.36
CA VAL A 135 22.51 -11.73 -9.45
C VAL A 135 21.09 -11.24 -9.61
N ALA A 136 20.86 -9.92 -9.61
CA ALA A 136 19.52 -9.36 -9.81
C ALA A 136 18.94 -9.76 -11.19
N LYS A 137 19.76 -9.77 -12.23
CA LYS A 137 19.34 -10.20 -13.57
C LYS A 137 18.96 -11.69 -13.57
N LEU A 138 19.75 -12.54 -12.90
CA LEU A 138 19.46 -13.96 -12.76
C LEU A 138 18.16 -14.20 -11.98
N GLU A 139 17.97 -13.52 -10.84
CA GLU A 139 16.75 -13.68 -10.02
C GLU A 139 15.49 -13.25 -10.80
N ARG A 140 15.52 -12.13 -11.54
CA ARG A 140 14.43 -11.74 -12.45
C ARG A 140 14.15 -12.79 -13.52
N HIS A 141 15.18 -13.38 -14.10
CA HIS A 141 15.00 -14.48 -15.06
C HIS A 141 14.34 -15.70 -14.40
N LEU A 142 14.74 -16.04 -13.16
CA LEU A 142 14.17 -17.17 -12.43
C LEU A 142 12.70 -16.92 -12.01
N ILE A 143 12.33 -15.68 -11.73
CA ILE A 143 10.92 -15.30 -11.54
C ILE A 143 10.10 -15.66 -12.78
N GLY A 144 10.49 -15.17 -13.96
CA GLY A 144 9.78 -15.48 -15.22
C GLY A 144 9.80 -16.96 -15.61
N LYS A 145 10.81 -17.71 -15.14
CA LYS A 145 10.92 -19.17 -15.39
C LYS A 145 9.94 -19.99 -14.54
N TYR A 146 9.75 -19.61 -13.26
CA TYR A 146 8.97 -20.42 -12.31
C TYR A 146 7.55 -19.94 -12.10
N ALA A 147 7.25 -18.67 -12.30
CA ALA A 147 5.87 -18.20 -12.35
C ALA A 147 5.16 -18.70 -13.62
N THR A 148 3.87 -18.97 -13.52
CA THR A 148 3.00 -19.23 -14.70
C THR A 148 2.41 -17.93 -15.22
N ASP A 149 2.15 -17.00 -14.31
CA ASP A 149 1.55 -15.71 -14.60
C ASP A 149 2.29 -14.61 -13.81
N LEU A 150 2.42 -13.44 -14.43
CA LEU A 150 3.09 -12.28 -13.86
C LEU A 150 2.07 -11.15 -13.75
N ALA A 151 1.99 -10.54 -12.58
CA ALA A 151 1.12 -9.40 -12.33
C ALA A 151 1.86 -8.26 -11.63
N ALA A 152 1.40 -7.04 -11.82
CA ALA A 152 1.90 -5.85 -11.12
C ALA A 152 0.78 -4.83 -10.93
N CYS A 153 0.82 -4.09 -9.83
CA CYS A 153 -0.15 -3.03 -9.58
C CYS A 153 0.07 -1.77 -10.43
N SER A 154 1.27 -1.62 -11.01
CA SER A 154 1.65 -0.49 -11.86
C SER A 154 2.76 -0.89 -12.84
N LYS A 155 2.99 -0.05 -13.86
CA LYS A 155 4.10 -0.24 -14.79
C LYS A 155 5.47 -0.15 -14.10
N GLU A 156 5.60 0.71 -13.09
CA GLU A 156 6.82 0.88 -12.30
C GLU A 156 7.11 -0.38 -11.46
N ALA A 157 6.09 -0.93 -10.80
CA ALA A 157 6.19 -2.19 -10.07
C ALA A 157 6.59 -3.36 -11.00
N ALA A 158 6.02 -3.40 -12.22
CA ALA A 158 6.41 -4.37 -13.23
C ALA A 158 7.87 -4.25 -13.63
N LYS A 159 8.36 -3.04 -13.92
CA LYS A 159 9.76 -2.77 -14.27
C LYS A 159 10.73 -3.15 -13.15
N TRP A 160 10.30 -2.97 -11.90
CA TRP A 160 11.11 -3.33 -10.73
C TRP A 160 11.36 -4.83 -10.65
N LEU A 161 10.30 -5.62 -10.66
CA LEU A 161 10.38 -7.04 -10.31
C LEU A 161 10.70 -7.95 -11.51
N PHE A 162 10.24 -7.63 -12.70
CA PHE A 162 10.31 -8.53 -13.86
C PHE A 162 11.41 -8.13 -14.85
N SER A 163 11.90 -9.14 -15.58
CA SER A 163 12.90 -8.92 -16.61
C SER A 163 12.32 -8.15 -17.80
N SER A 164 13.16 -7.43 -18.56
CA SER A 164 12.72 -6.71 -19.75
C SER A 164 12.04 -7.60 -20.80
N LYS A 165 12.42 -8.89 -20.87
CA LYS A 165 11.82 -9.89 -21.77
C LYS A 165 10.41 -10.31 -21.36
N ASP A 166 10.08 -10.17 -20.08
CA ASP A 166 8.81 -10.60 -19.53
C ASP A 166 7.80 -9.46 -19.38
N GLN A 167 8.22 -8.19 -19.61
CA GLN A 167 7.35 -7.01 -19.46
C GLN A 167 6.05 -7.11 -20.26
N SER A 168 6.09 -7.65 -21.47
CA SER A 168 4.90 -7.82 -22.32
C SER A 168 3.91 -8.88 -21.83
N LYS A 169 4.34 -9.75 -20.89
CA LYS A 169 3.50 -10.80 -20.29
C LYS A 169 2.89 -10.37 -18.95
N VAL A 170 3.35 -9.24 -18.40
CA VAL A 170 2.86 -8.76 -17.10
C VAL A 170 1.47 -8.17 -17.26
N ARG A 171 0.51 -8.70 -16.51
CA ARG A 171 -0.82 -8.09 -16.40
C ARG A 171 -0.75 -6.96 -15.39
N ILE A 172 -1.19 -5.77 -15.77
CA ILE A 172 -1.36 -4.67 -14.83
C ILE A 172 -2.74 -4.83 -14.20
N ILE A 173 -2.75 -5.11 -12.89
CA ILE A 173 -3.96 -5.23 -12.06
C ILE A 173 -3.84 -4.16 -11.00
N HIS A 174 -4.54 -3.07 -11.18
CA HIS A 174 -4.50 -1.95 -10.25
C HIS A 174 -5.07 -2.37 -8.88
N ASN A 175 -4.44 -1.89 -7.82
CA ASN A 175 -4.96 -2.07 -6.47
C ASN A 175 -6.31 -1.36 -6.36
N GLY A 176 -7.38 -2.13 -6.24
CA GLY A 176 -8.73 -1.60 -6.13
C GLY A 176 -9.03 -1.03 -4.73
N ILE A 177 -9.98 -0.12 -4.68
CA ILE A 177 -10.50 0.49 -3.45
C ILE A 177 -12.01 0.32 -3.38
N ASP A 178 -12.54 0.06 -2.18
CA ASP A 178 -13.99 0.10 -1.94
C ASP A 178 -14.45 1.55 -1.82
N ARG A 179 -14.92 2.08 -2.93
CA ARG A 179 -15.36 3.49 -3.02
C ARG A 179 -16.47 3.84 -2.06
N ALA A 180 -17.34 2.90 -1.72
CA ALA A 180 -18.46 3.16 -0.81
C ALA A 180 -17.95 3.58 0.57
N GLN A 181 -16.87 2.97 1.06
CA GLN A 181 -16.24 3.30 2.34
C GLN A 181 -15.62 4.71 2.36
N TYR A 182 -15.16 5.20 1.20
CA TYR A 182 -14.50 6.51 1.09
C TYR A 182 -15.42 7.61 0.57
N THR A 183 -16.71 7.36 0.42
CA THR A 183 -17.68 8.40 0.05
C THR A 183 -17.82 9.41 1.17
N PHE A 184 -17.47 10.67 0.89
CA PHE A 184 -17.42 11.74 1.91
C PHE A 184 -18.73 11.87 2.70
N SER A 185 -18.64 11.86 4.01
CA SER A 185 -19.73 12.09 4.96
C SER A 185 -19.47 13.34 5.81
N LYS A 186 -20.36 14.33 5.66
CA LYS A 186 -20.30 15.56 6.48
C LYS A 186 -20.55 15.26 7.95
N GLU A 187 -21.41 14.32 8.24
CA GLU A 187 -21.74 13.92 9.63
C GLU A 187 -20.51 13.28 10.30
N LEU A 188 -19.88 12.28 9.68
CA LEU A 188 -18.67 11.64 10.22
C LEU A 188 -17.54 12.66 10.39
N ARG A 189 -17.37 13.58 9.43
CA ARG A 189 -16.42 14.68 9.57
C ARG A 189 -16.67 15.51 10.82
N GLN A 190 -17.92 15.94 11.05
CA GLN A 190 -18.27 16.76 12.21
C GLN A 190 -18.05 16.01 13.51
N ASN A 191 -18.47 14.75 13.59
CA ASN A 191 -18.35 13.90 14.76
C ASN A 191 -16.86 13.68 15.14
N LEU A 192 -16.02 13.33 14.16
CA LEU A 192 -14.60 13.11 14.42
C LEU A 192 -13.87 14.41 14.80
N ARG A 193 -14.16 15.53 14.10
CA ARG A 193 -13.56 16.83 14.47
C ARG A 193 -13.93 17.25 15.88
N ALA A 194 -15.19 17.07 16.28
CA ALA A 194 -15.65 17.36 17.65
C ALA A 194 -14.93 16.49 18.68
N SER A 195 -14.80 15.18 18.45
CA SER A 195 -14.10 14.27 19.36
C SER A 195 -12.60 14.58 19.51
N LEU A 196 -11.98 15.15 18.47
CA LEU A 196 -10.58 15.58 18.46
C LEU A 196 -10.38 17.02 18.94
N GLY A 197 -11.44 17.73 19.36
CA GLY A 197 -11.38 19.14 19.78
C GLY A 197 -10.96 20.08 18.64
N ILE A 198 -11.36 19.80 17.41
CA ILE A 198 -11.04 20.60 16.23
C ILE A 198 -12.22 21.47 15.86
N SER A 199 -12.04 22.79 15.96
CA SER A 199 -13.08 23.75 15.57
C SER A 199 -13.24 23.86 14.06
N ASN A 200 -14.40 24.35 13.62
CA ASN A 200 -14.73 24.42 12.19
C ASN A 200 -13.84 25.39 11.39
N ASP A 201 -13.28 26.39 12.05
CA ASP A 201 -12.37 27.40 11.50
C ASP A 201 -10.91 26.93 11.43
N THR A 202 -10.60 25.75 11.93
CA THR A 202 -9.24 25.18 11.93
C THR A 202 -8.99 24.42 10.65
N LEU A 203 -7.93 24.78 9.93
CA LEU A 203 -7.43 24.02 8.78
C LEU A 203 -6.80 22.70 9.27
N VAL A 204 -7.23 21.57 8.70
CA VAL A 204 -6.72 20.24 9.06
C VAL A 204 -5.93 19.63 7.91
N LEU A 205 -4.61 19.56 8.08
CA LEU A 205 -3.74 18.78 7.22
C LEU A 205 -3.75 17.32 7.64
N GLY A 206 -3.57 16.41 6.70
CA GLY A 206 -3.42 14.98 7.00
C GLY A 206 -2.31 14.30 6.22
N ASN A 207 -1.72 13.29 6.87
CA ASN A 207 -0.83 12.33 6.23
C ASN A 207 -1.05 10.94 6.84
N ILE A 208 -1.09 9.92 5.99
CA ILE A 208 -1.34 8.54 6.39
C ILE A 208 -0.27 7.64 5.77
N GLY A 209 0.39 6.85 6.59
CA GLY A 209 1.39 5.89 6.12
C GLY A 209 2.40 5.50 7.18
N ARG A 210 3.31 4.60 6.82
CA ARG A 210 4.40 4.22 7.72
C ARG A 210 5.22 5.44 8.13
N LEU A 211 5.55 5.56 9.40
CA LEU A 211 6.47 6.58 9.88
C LEU A 211 7.91 6.15 9.56
N ALA A 212 8.34 6.46 8.35
CA ALA A 212 9.60 6.01 7.76
C ALA A 212 10.20 7.12 6.88
N GLU A 213 11.50 7.02 6.61
CA GLU A 213 12.22 8.00 5.80
C GLU A 213 11.58 8.22 4.43
N GLN A 214 11.11 7.15 3.79
CA GLN A 214 10.39 7.19 2.51
C GLN A 214 9.25 8.22 2.49
N LYS A 215 8.46 8.28 3.58
CA LYS A 215 7.27 9.14 3.69
C LYS A 215 7.58 10.59 4.07
N ASN A 216 8.82 10.86 4.51
CA ASN A 216 9.37 12.19 4.73
C ASN A 216 8.54 13.08 5.69
N GLN A 217 7.98 12.45 6.77
CA GLN A 217 7.15 13.18 7.72
C GLN A 217 7.93 14.26 8.49
N LEU A 218 9.25 14.15 8.61
CA LEU A 218 10.05 15.21 9.22
C LEU A 218 10.00 16.51 8.39
N PHE A 219 10.07 16.40 7.07
CA PHE A 219 9.87 17.55 6.18
C PHE A 219 8.41 18.05 6.20
N LEU A 220 7.44 17.14 6.35
CA LEU A 220 6.04 17.54 6.53
C LEU A 220 5.85 18.40 7.80
N LEU A 221 6.56 18.12 8.89
CA LEU A 221 6.54 18.96 10.08
C LEU A 221 7.11 20.36 9.82
N ASP A 222 8.16 20.48 9.00
CA ASP A 222 8.67 21.78 8.59
C ASP A 222 7.65 22.57 7.76
N ILE A 223 6.98 21.90 6.81
CA ILE A 223 5.87 22.47 6.04
C ILE A 223 4.74 22.93 6.99
N PHE A 224 4.34 22.06 7.91
CA PHE A 224 3.24 22.34 8.83
C PHE A 224 3.55 23.54 9.72
N LYS A 225 4.78 23.66 10.24
CA LYS A 225 5.23 24.82 11.00
C LYS A 225 5.07 26.12 10.20
N GLU A 226 5.35 26.09 8.91
CA GLU A 226 5.12 27.27 8.06
C GLU A 226 3.61 27.54 7.84
N VAL A 227 2.78 26.50 7.74
CA VAL A 227 1.32 26.66 7.63
C VAL A 227 0.75 27.33 8.89
N THR A 228 1.23 26.98 10.10
CA THR A 228 0.74 27.58 11.35
C THR A 228 1.03 29.09 11.47
N LYS A 229 1.98 29.62 10.70
CA LYS A 229 2.21 31.06 10.59
C LYS A 229 1.18 31.77 9.70
N LEU A 230 0.51 31.04 8.82
CA LEU A 230 -0.45 31.59 7.85
C LEU A 230 -1.90 31.51 8.37
N THR A 231 -2.23 30.43 9.10
CA THR A 231 -3.60 30.18 9.57
C THR A 231 -3.60 29.27 10.80
N LYS A 232 -4.71 29.27 11.53
CA LYS A 232 -4.97 28.30 12.60
C LYS A 232 -5.09 26.90 11.97
N ALA A 233 -4.17 26.01 12.33
CA ALA A 233 -4.10 24.70 11.70
C ALA A 233 -3.84 23.56 12.71
N LYS A 234 -4.25 22.35 12.33
CA LYS A 234 -3.86 21.08 12.97
C LYS A 234 -3.34 20.08 11.93
N LEU A 235 -2.45 19.22 12.34
CA LEU A 235 -1.92 18.12 11.51
C LEU A 235 -2.32 16.78 12.12
N ILE A 236 -2.95 15.91 11.35
CA ILE A 236 -3.23 14.53 11.72
C ILE A 236 -2.21 13.62 11.00
N LEU A 237 -1.37 12.94 11.79
CA LEU A 237 -0.43 11.93 11.29
C LEU A 237 -0.90 10.55 11.73
N ILE A 238 -1.19 9.65 10.77
CA ILE A 238 -1.68 8.30 11.05
C ILE A 238 -0.66 7.28 10.61
N GLY A 239 -0.25 6.42 11.54
CA GLY A 239 0.66 5.31 11.26
C GLY A 239 1.58 4.97 12.42
N GLY A 240 2.54 4.12 12.14
CA GLY A 240 3.63 3.73 13.04
C GLY A 240 4.87 3.39 12.22
N GLY A 241 6.02 3.31 12.86
CA GLY A 241 7.25 2.96 12.15
C GLY A 241 8.52 3.43 12.83
N SER A 242 9.66 3.16 12.16
CA SER A 242 11.00 3.39 12.71
C SER A 242 11.34 4.86 13.01
N LYS A 243 10.63 5.80 12.39
CA LYS A 243 10.84 7.25 12.58
C LYS A 243 9.92 7.86 13.64
N GLU A 244 9.08 7.09 14.33
CA GLU A 244 8.11 7.62 15.29
C GLU A 244 8.78 8.42 16.43
N ALA A 245 9.85 7.89 17.00
CA ALA A 245 10.57 8.58 18.10
C ALA A 245 11.18 9.92 17.63
N GLU A 246 11.74 9.96 16.43
CA GLU A 246 12.33 11.16 15.82
C GLU A 246 11.25 12.22 15.51
N ILE A 247 10.09 11.78 15.01
CA ILE A 247 8.93 12.63 14.75
C ILE A 247 8.42 13.24 16.04
N ARG A 248 8.23 12.45 17.11
CA ARG A 248 7.79 12.94 18.43
C ARG A 248 8.77 13.94 19.03
N CYS A 249 10.07 13.68 18.92
CA CYS A 249 11.11 14.59 19.36
C CYS A 249 11.04 15.93 18.61
N LYS A 250 10.87 15.91 17.30
CA LYS A 250 10.74 17.12 16.47
C LYS A 250 9.47 17.91 16.82
N ILE A 251 8.33 17.24 17.01
CA ILE A 251 7.07 17.87 17.44
C ILE A 251 7.28 18.65 18.73
N ALA A 252 7.91 18.04 19.74
CA ALA A 252 8.19 18.70 21.01
C ALA A 252 9.17 19.87 20.88
N LYS A 253 10.27 19.66 20.12
CA LYS A 253 11.30 20.69 19.89
C LYS A 253 10.76 21.92 19.17
N GLU A 254 9.82 21.73 18.24
CA GLU A 254 9.22 22.79 17.43
C GLU A 254 7.95 23.38 18.07
N GLU A 255 7.63 22.98 19.33
CA GLU A 255 6.46 23.44 20.11
C GLU A 255 5.12 23.18 19.40
N LEU A 256 5.03 22.06 18.64
CA LEU A 256 3.84 21.69 17.85
C LEU A 256 2.91 20.69 18.58
N THR A 257 3.15 20.40 19.85
CA THR A 257 2.47 19.33 20.61
C THR A 257 0.94 19.49 20.61
N ASP A 258 0.44 20.71 20.74
CA ASP A 258 -1.00 20.97 20.75
C ASP A 258 -1.63 20.98 19.35
N GLN A 259 -0.83 21.04 18.30
CA GLN A 259 -1.30 21.17 16.92
C GLN A 259 -1.17 19.87 16.12
N VAL A 260 -0.33 18.92 16.57
CA VAL A 260 -0.11 17.63 15.87
C VAL A 260 -0.77 16.49 16.62
N ILE A 261 -1.68 15.81 15.95
CA ILE A 261 -2.39 14.62 16.44
C ILE A 261 -1.75 13.38 15.84
N LEU A 262 -1.04 12.61 16.67
CA LEU A 262 -0.44 11.33 16.26
C LEU A 262 -1.43 10.19 16.57
N VAL A 263 -1.84 9.49 15.52
CA VAL A 263 -2.76 8.35 15.58
C VAL A 263 -2.01 7.09 15.19
N LYS A 264 -2.16 6.02 15.96
CA LYS A 264 -1.64 4.71 15.56
C LYS A 264 -2.32 4.24 14.27
N ALA A 265 -1.71 3.26 13.59
CA ALA A 265 -2.33 2.63 12.44
C ALA A 265 -3.74 2.11 12.82
N THR A 266 -4.74 2.39 11.97
CA THR A 266 -6.15 2.14 12.25
C THR A 266 -6.88 1.69 10.99
N ASN A 267 -8.02 1.02 11.15
CA ASN A 267 -8.96 0.72 10.07
C ASN A 267 -9.97 1.86 9.82
N GLN A 268 -10.02 2.89 10.66
CA GLN A 268 -10.92 4.04 10.54
C GLN A 268 -10.36 5.14 9.62
N VAL A 269 -9.54 4.76 8.65
CA VAL A 269 -8.91 5.69 7.70
C VAL A 269 -9.92 6.61 7.01
N PRO A 270 -11.11 6.14 6.54
CA PRO A 270 -12.10 7.00 5.91
C PRO A 270 -12.53 8.17 6.79
N ASP A 271 -12.82 7.93 8.07
CA ASP A 271 -13.31 8.97 8.99
C ASP A 271 -12.28 10.08 9.17
N TYR A 272 -11.00 9.71 9.29
CA TYR A 272 -9.91 10.67 9.37
C TYR A 272 -9.74 11.47 8.08
N LEU A 273 -9.85 10.84 6.91
CA LEU A 273 -9.81 11.54 5.62
C LEU A 273 -10.98 12.54 5.49
N PHE A 274 -12.16 12.21 6.04
CA PHE A 274 -13.28 13.14 6.05
C PHE A 274 -13.03 14.34 6.96
N ALA A 275 -12.32 14.15 8.08
CA ALA A 275 -11.98 15.23 9.01
C ALA A 275 -10.94 16.22 8.44
N MET A 276 -10.12 15.81 7.48
CA MET A 276 -9.07 16.61 6.84
C MET A 276 -9.63 17.60 5.80
N ASP A 277 -8.90 18.67 5.54
CA ASP A 277 -9.14 19.67 4.50
C ASP A 277 -8.17 19.52 3.33
N VAL A 278 -6.96 19.04 3.60
CA VAL A 278 -5.93 18.77 2.59
C VAL A 278 -5.06 17.60 3.02
N PHE A 279 -4.78 16.71 2.08
CA PHE A 279 -3.84 15.61 2.26
C PHE A 279 -2.46 16.03 1.76
N VAL A 280 -1.41 15.87 2.57
CA VAL A 280 -0.06 16.31 2.21
C VAL A 280 0.88 15.11 2.21
N MET A 281 1.51 14.83 1.06
CA MET A 281 2.40 13.68 0.89
C MET A 281 3.74 14.07 0.26
N PRO A 282 4.72 14.54 1.05
CA PRO A 282 6.04 14.91 0.56
C PRO A 282 6.99 13.71 0.48
N SER A 283 6.49 12.55 0.10
CA SER A 283 7.25 11.29 0.02
C SER A 283 8.45 11.42 -0.91
N LEU A 284 9.56 10.79 -0.55
CA LEU A 284 10.79 10.74 -1.36
C LEU A 284 10.64 9.83 -2.58
N TYR A 285 9.81 8.80 -2.47
CA TYR A 285 9.43 7.88 -3.55
C TYR A 285 8.18 7.09 -3.15
N GLU A 286 7.40 6.68 -4.14
CA GLU A 286 6.25 5.79 -3.99
C GLU A 286 6.18 4.83 -5.19
N GLY A 287 5.58 3.65 -4.95
CA GLY A 287 5.07 2.82 -6.03
C GLY A 287 3.68 3.33 -6.44
N LEU A 288 2.64 2.69 -5.93
CA LEU A 288 1.26 3.12 -6.04
C LEU A 288 0.72 3.42 -4.62
N PRO A 289 0.76 4.68 -4.14
CA PRO A 289 0.38 4.99 -2.76
C PRO A 289 -1.13 4.91 -2.56
N MET A 290 -1.61 3.79 -1.99
CA MET A 290 -3.04 3.56 -1.73
C MET A 290 -3.67 4.70 -0.94
N THR A 291 -2.96 5.27 0.04
CA THR A 291 -3.47 6.39 0.84
C THR A 291 -3.74 7.65 0.03
N LEU A 292 -3.01 7.86 -1.08
CA LEU A 292 -3.30 8.94 -2.02
C LEU A 292 -4.57 8.64 -2.83
N LEU A 293 -4.78 7.38 -3.23
CA LEU A 293 -5.99 6.96 -3.90
C LEU A 293 -7.21 7.10 -2.96
N GLU A 294 -7.08 6.68 -1.70
CA GLU A 294 -8.07 6.82 -0.64
C GLU A 294 -8.47 8.29 -0.41
N ALA A 295 -7.47 9.17 -0.30
CA ALA A 295 -7.69 10.60 -0.15
C ALA A 295 -8.46 11.19 -1.34
N GLN A 296 -8.06 10.88 -2.56
CA GLN A 296 -8.75 11.33 -3.77
C GLN A 296 -10.17 10.75 -3.87
N THR A 297 -10.35 9.46 -3.50
CA THR A 297 -11.68 8.82 -3.46
C THR A 297 -12.63 9.50 -2.48
N SER A 298 -12.11 10.08 -1.42
CA SER A 298 -12.90 10.89 -0.49
C SER A 298 -13.12 12.34 -0.98
N GLY A 299 -12.71 12.66 -2.21
CA GLY A 299 -12.76 14.02 -2.76
C GLY A 299 -11.84 15.00 -2.02
N LEU A 300 -10.79 14.51 -1.34
CA LEU A 300 -9.88 15.34 -0.56
C LEU A 300 -8.78 15.92 -1.46
N PRO A 301 -8.59 17.26 -1.52
CA PRO A 301 -7.47 17.85 -2.21
C PRO A 301 -6.13 17.36 -1.68
N CYS A 302 -5.17 17.12 -2.57
CA CYS A 302 -3.87 16.54 -2.22
C CYS A 302 -2.73 17.42 -2.72
N VAL A 303 -1.76 17.71 -1.85
CA VAL A 303 -0.49 18.33 -2.22
C VAL A 303 0.61 17.30 -2.04
N ILE A 304 1.25 16.91 -3.13
CA ILE A 304 2.18 15.79 -3.16
C ILE A 304 3.52 16.17 -3.79
N SER A 305 4.56 15.38 -3.51
CA SER A 305 5.85 15.56 -4.18
C SER A 305 5.76 15.19 -5.67
N ASP A 306 6.55 15.86 -6.49
CA ASP A 306 6.62 15.68 -7.94
C ASP A 306 7.22 14.34 -8.38
N VAL A 307 7.89 13.62 -7.46
CA VAL A 307 8.51 12.31 -7.72
C VAL A 307 7.50 11.15 -7.71
N ILE A 308 6.25 11.38 -7.23
CA ILE A 308 5.19 10.38 -7.22
C ILE A 308 4.65 10.23 -8.65
N SER A 309 4.41 8.98 -9.11
CA SER A 309 3.84 8.73 -10.43
C SER A 309 2.50 9.44 -10.63
N ALA A 310 2.27 9.95 -11.84
CA ALA A 310 1.01 10.59 -12.23
C ALA A 310 -0.08 9.58 -12.66
N GLU A 311 0.20 8.28 -12.56
CA GLU A 311 -0.70 7.21 -13.03
C GLU A 311 -2.07 7.22 -12.33
N MET A 312 -2.12 7.76 -11.09
CA MET A 312 -3.33 7.83 -10.27
C MET A 312 -3.88 9.25 -10.11
N ASP A 313 -3.40 10.22 -10.87
CA ASP A 313 -3.80 11.60 -10.64
C ASP A 313 -5.22 11.88 -11.10
N PHE A 314 -5.98 12.50 -10.20
CA PHE A 314 -7.18 13.26 -10.54
C PHE A 314 -6.75 14.72 -10.66
N PRO A 315 -6.68 15.27 -11.87
CA PRO A 315 -6.09 16.59 -12.10
C PRO A 315 -6.74 17.71 -11.28
N SER A 316 -8.03 17.58 -10.94
CA SER A 316 -8.75 18.55 -10.11
C SER A 316 -8.31 18.51 -8.64
N LEU A 317 -7.86 17.34 -8.14
CA LEU A 317 -7.53 17.10 -6.74
C LEU A 317 -6.03 17.20 -6.43
N ILE A 318 -5.14 17.08 -7.42
CA ILE A 318 -3.70 16.97 -7.20
C ILE A 318 -2.96 18.28 -7.47
N LYS A 319 -2.12 18.67 -6.52
CA LYS A 319 -1.07 19.69 -6.69
C LYS A 319 0.29 19.05 -6.43
N ARG A 320 1.20 19.18 -7.41
CA ARG A 320 2.56 18.64 -7.32
C ARG A 320 3.54 19.75 -6.97
N VAL A 321 4.41 19.48 -5.99
CA VAL A 321 5.46 20.41 -5.54
C VAL A 321 6.79 19.67 -5.53
N LYS A 322 7.85 20.33 -6.00
CA LYS A 322 9.19 19.74 -5.99
C LYS A 322 9.69 19.58 -4.55
N LEU A 323 10.38 18.50 -4.27
CA LEU A 323 11.01 18.28 -2.95
C LEU A 323 12.12 19.29 -2.64
N THR A 324 12.69 19.91 -3.66
CA THR A 324 13.71 20.98 -3.52
C THR A 324 13.10 22.34 -3.17
N THR A 325 11.78 22.47 -3.23
CA THR A 325 11.05 23.69 -2.87
C THR A 325 11.05 23.87 -1.35
N SER A 326 11.16 25.09 -0.87
CA SER A 326 11.21 25.39 0.56
C SER A 326 9.92 25.03 1.30
N PRO A 327 9.98 24.71 2.61
CA PRO A 327 8.76 24.46 3.43
C PRO A 327 7.76 25.62 3.36
N ALA A 328 8.21 26.86 3.31
CA ALA A 328 7.35 28.04 3.24
C ALA A 328 6.57 28.13 1.90
N GLU A 329 7.18 27.73 0.79
CA GLU A 329 6.50 27.66 -0.51
C GLU A 329 5.51 26.48 -0.57
N TRP A 330 5.87 25.32 0.00
CA TRP A 330 4.93 24.21 0.20
C TRP A 330 3.72 24.65 1.00
N ALA A 331 3.94 25.39 2.12
CA ALA A 331 2.87 25.89 2.97
C ALA A 331 1.89 26.80 2.25
N LYS A 332 2.38 27.69 1.37
CA LYS A 332 1.53 28.52 0.50
C LYS A 332 0.65 27.65 -0.41
N VAL A 333 1.24 26.66 -1.10
CA VAL A 333 0.48 25.78 -1.98
C VAL A 333 -0.57 24.97 -1.19
N VAL A 334 -0.23 24.48 0.01
CA VAL A 334 -1.15 23.78 0.90
C VAL A 334 -2.31 24.69 1.30
N ASN A 335 -2.03 25.89 1.77
CA ASN A 335 -3.04 26.88 2.18
C ASN A 335 -3.95 27.27 1.00
N ASP A 336 -3.39 27.55 -0.16
CA ASP A 336 -4.16 27.92 -1.37
C ASP A 336 -5.03 26.75 -1.86
N THR A 337 -4.54 25.51 -1.74
CA THR A 337 -5.28 24.32 -2.13
C THR A 337 -6.47 24.07 -1.20
N ALA A 338 -6.27 24.24 0.11
CA ALA A 338 -7.31 24.06 1.11
C ALA A 338 -8.41 25.14 1.05
N ASN A 339 -8.05 26.38 0.68
CA ASN A 339 -8.97 27.53 0.66
C ASN A 339 -9.76 27.67 -0.66
N LYS A 340 -9.62 26.76 -1.63
CA LYS A 340 -10.47 26.76 -2.82
C LYS A 340 -11.91 26.41 -2.47
N SER A 341 -12.72 27.43 -2.25
CA SER A 341 -14.06 27.42 -1.66
C SER A 341 -15.16 26.75 -2.48
N THR A 342 -14.87 26.21 -3.67
CA THR A 342 -15.87 25.66 -4.60
C THR A 342 -15.85 24.13 -4.70
N PHE A 343 -15.21 23.46 -3.75
CA PHE A 343 -14.98 22.02 -3.79
C PHE A 343 -16.17 21.25 -3.22
N ASP A 344 -16.99 20.64 -4.09
CA ASP A 344 -17.91 19.58 -3.66
C ASP A 344 -17.19 18.23 -3.67
N ARG A 345 -16.74 17.77 -2.48
CA ARG A 345 -16.03 16.51 -2.32
C ARG A 345 -16.76 15.29 -2.88
N LYS A 346 -18.11 15.29 -2.84
CA LYS A 346 -18.91 14.19 -3.42
C LYS A 346 -18.87 14.21 -4.94
N GLN A 347 -18.92 15.39 -5.54
CA GLN A 347 -18.88 15.53 -6.99
C GLN A 347 -17.50 15.17 -7.55
N GLU A 348 -16.43 15.60 -6.88
CA GLU A 348 -15.06 15.25 -7.27
C GLU A 348 -14.78 13.74 -7.17
N ALA A 349 -15.28 13.07 -6.13
CA ALA A 349 -15.18 11.63 -5.97
C ALA A 349 -15.85 10.82 -7.09
N GLN A 350 -16.86 11.36 -7.78
CA GLN A 350 -17.54 10.68 -8.89
C GLN A 350 -16.66 10.53 -10.15
N VAL A 351 -15.65 11.37 -10.32
CA VAL A 351 -14.71 11.28 -11.46
C VAL A 351 -13.89 9.98 -11.43
N LEU A 352 -13.72 9.38 -10.24
CA LEU A 352 -13.00 8.12 -10.01
C LEU A 352 -13.58 6.89 -10.71
N THR A 353 -14.85 6.90 -11.08
CA THR A 353 -15.49 5.74 -11.73
C THR A 353 -14.85 5.35 -13.06
N LYS A 354 -13.99 6.19 -13.62
CA LYS A 354 -13.44 6.03 -14.97
C LYS A 354 -12.00 5.52 -15.02
N ILE A 355 -11.32 5.29 -13.89
CA ILE A 355 -9.86 5.10 -13.89
C ILE A 355 -9.41 3.67 -13.53
N GLY A 356 -10.34 2.71 -13.36
CA GLY A 356 -9.97 1.29 -13.20
C GLY A 356 -9.36 0.92 -11.82
N TYR A 357 -9.66 1.68 -10.77
CA TYR A 357 -9.26 1.40 -9.39
C TYR A 357 -10.42 0.89 -8.51
N ASP A 358 -11.41 0.28 -9.11
CA ASP A 358 -12.52 -0.35 -8.40
C ASP A 358 -12.11 -1.73 -7.87
N ASN A 359 -12.44 -2.05 -6.61
CA ASN A 359 -12.07 -3.32 -5.99
C ASN A 359 -12.76 -4.52 -6.64
N GLN A 360 -13.99 -4.37 -7.14
CA GLN A 360 -14.71 -5.45 -7.83
C GLN A 360 -14.07 -5.76 -9.18
N GLU A 361 -13.68 -4.71 -9.93
CA GLU A 361 -12.97 -4.88 -11.20
C GLU A 361 -11.60 -5.52 -10.98
N SER A 362 -10.83 -5.05 -9.98
CA SER A 362 -9.55 -5.63 -9.61
C SER A 362 -9.67 -7.10 -9.22
N ALA A 363 -10.66 -7.44 -8.39
CA ALA A 363 -10.92 -8.82 -7.99
C ALA A 363 -11.30 -9.71 -9.19
N GLU A 364 -12.12 -9.21 -10.13
CA GLU A 364 -12.48 -9.94 -11.33
C GLU A 364 -11.26 -10.20 -12.23
N GLN A 365 -10.37 -9.22 -12.39
CA GLN A 365 -9.11 -9.41 -13.13
C GLN A 365 -8.23 -10.49 -12.49
N VAL A 366 -8.15 -10.54 -11.17
CA VAL A 366 -7.45 -11.60 -10.41
C VAL A 366 -8.12 -12.94 -10.64
N TYR A 367 -9.45 -13.02 -10.58
CA TYR A 367 -10.18 -14.26 -10.83
C TYR A 367 -9.94 -14.79 -12.26
N GLN A 368 -10.00 -13.92 -13.27
CA GLN A 368 -9.73 -14.28 -14.66
C GLN A 368 -8.31 -14.86 -14.83
N MET A 369 -7.34 -14.34 -14.08
CA MET A 369 -5.99 -14.89 -14.04
C MET A 369 -5.96 -16.29 -13.42
N TYR A 370 -6.76 -16.54 -12.37
CA TYR A 370 -6.85 -17.85 -11.71
C TYR A 370 -7.46 -18.93 -12.61
N VAL A 371 -8.52 -18.61 -13.37
CA VAL A 371 -9.15 -19.56 -14.30
C VAL A 371 -8.41 -19.73 -15.62
N GLY A 372 -7.47 -18.86 -15.92
CA GLY A 372 -6.65 -18.95 -17.13
C GLY A 372 -7.29 -18.34 -18.37
N GLU A 373 -8.34 -17.56 -18.23
CA GLU A 373 -8.94 -16.81 -19.32
C GLU A 373 -8.13 -15.54 -19.59
N SER A 374 -7.60 -15.42 -20.82
CA SER A 374 -7.00 -14.18 -21.32
C SER A 374 -8.08 -13.37 -22.02
N LYS A 375 -8.26 -12.12 -21.62
CA LYS A 375 -8.92 -11.14 -22.50
C LYS A 375 -7.94 -10.60 -23.51
#